data_d69a3ef14e5c82b4989cd98722807281
#
_entry.id   d69a3ef14e5c82b4989cd98722807281
#
_cell.length_a   1.000
_cell.length_b   1.000
_cell.length_c   1.000
_cell.angle_alpha   90.00
_cell.angle_beta   90.00
_cell.angle_gamma   90.00
#
_symmetry.space_group_name_H-M   'P 1'
#
loop_
_entity.id
_entity.type
_entity.pdbx_description
1 polymer ?
#
loop_
_entity_poly.entity_id
_entity_poly.type
_entity_poly.pdbx_seq_one_letter_code
_entity_poly.pdbx_strand_id
1 'polypeptide(L)'
;MKKMHIIWAHPRKDSLTAKIVEAVKKEASNKNFNVTEWEAYSSGFNPVLQTDDEPDWYNTNKQYNAESEALAKELSDKDYLIFIFPIWWYSLPAILKGYIDRVWNYGVFYGDRNIHRLPVKAIRWIGLVGSKEASIQKRDYDKYMDYYFNVGLAEYCGIEDSKVKLIYDTIGRHQINKEDHYNDLIKQAVSFISSLQ
;
A
#
# COMPACT_ATOMS: atom_id res chain seq x y z
N MET A 1 18.40 -12.84 2.20
CA MET A 1 16.95 -13.07 2.05
C MET A 1 16.30 -11.73 1.80
N LYS A 2 15.47 -11.60 0.77
CA LYS A 2 14.79 -10.33 0.44
C LYS A 2 13.75 -10.00 1.50
N LYS A 3 13.60 -8.70 1.80
CA LYS A 3 12.71 -8.22 2.86
C LYS A 3 11.49 -7.53 2.27
N MET A 4 10.32 -7.98 2.68
CA MET A 4 9.03 -7.45 2.25
C MET A 4 8.28 -6.87 3.46
N HIS A 5 7.71 -5.69 3.31
CA HIS A 5 6.84 -5.09 4.32
C HIS A 5 5.44 -4.91 3.75
N ILE A 6 4.46 -5.49 4.44
CA ILE A 6 3.05 -5.38 4.07
C ILE A 6 2.41 -4.30 4.94
N ILE A 7 1.84 -3.30 4.29
CA ILE A 7 1.12 -2.18 4.91
C ILE A 7 -0.35 -2.32 4.50
N TRP A 8 -1.25 -2.46 5.46
CA TRP A 8 -2.63 -2.67 5.10
C TRP A 8 -3.62 -1.99 6.04
N ALA A 9 -4.83 -1.78 5.56
CA ALA A 9 -5.88 -1.12 6.32
C ALA A 9 -7.25 -1.71 6.04
N HIS A 10 -7.94 -2.10 7.08
CA HIS A 10 -9.38 -2.34 7.08
C HIS A 10 -9.91 -2.30 8.51
N PRO A 11 -11.07 -1.65 8.78
CA PRO A 11 -11.59 -1.54 10.16
C PRO A 11 -12.04 -2.90 10.74
N ARG A 12 -12.29 -3.91 9.91
CA ARG A 12 -12.69 -5.26 10.34
C ARG A 12 -11.58 -6.27 10.07
N LYS A 13 -11.22 -7.03 11.09
CA LYS A 13 -10.17 -8.06 11.03
C LYS A 13 -10.60 -9.34 10.26
N ASP A 14 -11.89 -9.54 10.04
CA ASP A 14 -12.48 -10.65 9.27
C ASP A 14 -12.79 -10.30 7.80
N SER A 15 -12.30 -9.15 7.34
CA SER A 15 -12.55 -8.62 6.00
C SER A 15 -11.87 -9.44 4.89
N LEU A 16 -12.34 -9.26 3.65
CA LEU A 16 -11.64 -9.79 2.47
C LEU A 16 -10.20 -9.24 2.38
N THR A 17 -9.99 -7.97 2.76
CA THR A 17 -8.65 -7.37 2.83
C THR A 17 -7.72 -8.19 3.73
N ALA A 18 -8.16 -8.51 4.95
CA ALA A 18 -7.37 -9.31 5.88
C ALA A 18 -7.09 -10.73 5.34
N LYS A 19 -8.07 -11.38 4.69
CA LYS A 19 -7.88 -12.69 4.05
C LYS A 19 -6.84 -12.64 2.92
N ILE A 20 -6.85 -11.57 2.13
CA ILE A 20 -5.83 -11.35 1.08
C ILE A 20 -4.45 -11.13 1.71
N VAL A 21 -4.34 -10.36 2.79
CA VAL A 21 -3.09 -10.15 3.52
C VAL A 21 -2.49 -11.48 3.95
N GLU A 22 -3.27 -12.36 4.60
CA GLU A 22 -2.80 -13.66 5.04
C GLU A 22 -2.36 -14.57 3.87
N ALA A 23 -3.09 -14.55 2.76
CA ALA A 23 -2.72 -15.31 1.57
C ALA A 23 -1.42 -14.78 0.92
N VAL A 24 -1.27 -13.46 0.84
CA VAL A 24 -0.06 -12.80 0.32
C VAL A 24 1.15 -13.08 1.22
N LYS A 25 1.00 -13.01 2.54
CA LYS A 25 2.06 -13.36 3.52
C LYS A 25 2.53 -14.80 3.32
N LYS A 26 1.58 -15.73 3.20
CA LYS A 26 1.89 -17.15 2.97
C LYS A 26 2.68 -17.35 1.67
N GLU A 27 2.24 -16.73 0.58
CA GLU A 27 2.93 -16.82 -0.71
C GLU A 27 4.33 -16.21 -0.65
N ALA A 28 4.47 -15.02 -0.06
CA ALA A 28 5.77 -14.38 0.12
C ALA A 28 6.73 -15.25 0.93
N SER A 29 6.26 -15.88 2.01
CA SER A 29 7.04 -16.80 2.81
C SER A 29 7.47 -18.04 2.02
N ASN A 30 6.59 -18.61 1.19
CA ASN A 30 6.90 -19.73 0.29
C ASN A 30 7.99 -19.36 -0.73
N LYS A 31 8.10 -18.10 -1.08
CA LYS A 31 9.13 -17.53 -1.97
C LYS A 31 10.39 -17.05 -1.23
N ASN A 32 10.56 -17.44 0.03
CA ASN A 32 11.70 -17.09 0.87
C ASN A 32 11.88 -15.57 1.10
N PHE A 33 10.79 -14.79 1.14
CA PHE A 33 10.84 -13.43 1.65
C PHE A 33 10.82 -13.42 3.18
N ASN A 34 11.58 -12.52 3.79
CA ASN A 34 11.36 -12.15 5.19
C ASN A 34 10.25 -11.10 5.23
N VAL A 35 9.09 -11.49 5.73
CA VAL A 35 7.87 -10.66 5.71
C VAL A 35 7.66 -10.02 7.06
N THR A 36 7.50 -8.70 7.07
CA THR A 36 7.01 -7.92 8.19
C THR A 36 5.69 -7.25 7.81
N GLU A 37 4.92 -6.79 8.80
CA GLU A 37 3.56 -6.29 8.60
C GLU A 37 3.27 -5.10 9.50
N TRP A 38 2.54 -4.12 8.97
CA TRP A 38 1.92 -3.06 9.75
C TRP A 38 0.42 -2.96 9.40
N GLU A 39 -0.42 -3.11 10.41
CA GLU A 39 -1.88 -3.01 10.32
C GLU A 39 -2.34 -1.67 10.88
N ALA A 40 -2.88 -0.82 10.01
CA ALA A 40 -3.12 0.58 10.31
C ALA A 40 -4.16 0.81 11.42
N TYR A 41 -5.24 0.05 11.46
CA TYR A 41 -6.33 0.26 12.42
C TYR A 41 -6.01 -0.25 13.83
N SER A 42 -5.23 -1.33 13.96
CA SER A 42 -4.86 -1.88 15.28
C SER A 42 -3.69 -1.13 15.91
N SER A 43 -2.93 -0.38 15.12
CA SER A 43 -1.73 0.31 15.61
C SER A 43 -2.01 1.48 16.55
N GLY A 44 -3.25 2.01 16.53
CA GLY A 44 -3.60 3.25 17.21
C GLY A 44 -3.06 4.50 16.53
N PHE A 45 -2.56 4.39 15.30
CA PHE A 45 -1.97 5.47 14.52
C PHE A 45 -2.96 6.61 14.29
N ASN A 46 -2.55 7.83 14.61
CA ASN A 46 -3.31 9.05 14.27
C ASN A 46 -2.95 9.50 12.85
N PRO A 47 -3.88 9.45 11.86
CA PRO A 47 -3.59 9.83 10.49
C PRO A 47 -3.52 11.35 10.23
N VAL A 48 -3.84 12.17 11.23
CA VAL A 48 -3.87 13.63 11.07
C VAL A 48 -2.45 14.18 11.11
N LEU A 49 -2.00 14.83 10.03
CA LEU A 49 -0.71 15.51 9.99
C LEU A 49 -0.62 16.54 11.11
N GLN A 50 0.42 16.48 11.91
CA GLN A 50 0.71 17.42 12.97
C GLN A 50 1.85 18.35 12.54
N THR A 51 1.99 19.49 13.22
CA THR A 51 3.07 20.47 12.95
C THR A 51 4.47 19.83 12.98
N ASP A 52 4.68 18.86 13.88
CA ASP A 52 5.97 18.15 13.98
C ASP A 52 6.27 17.29 12.74
N ASP A 53 5.25 16.85 12.03
CA ASP A 53 5.38 16.05 10.79
C ASP A 53 5.29 16.91 9.52
N GLU A 54 5.08 18.23 9.62
CA GLU A 54 5.08 19.11 8.46
C GLU A 54 6.47 19.12 7.80
N PRO A 55 6.59 18.90 6.47
CA PRO A 55 7.87 18.91 5.77
C PRO A 55 8.60 20.25 5.90
N ASP A 56 9.90 20.20 6.12
CA ASP A 56 10.78 21.36 6.01
C ASP A 56 11.69 21.23 4.78
N TRP A 57 11.33 21.92 3.72
CA TRP A 57 11.99 21.87 2.42
C TRP A 57 13.41 22.43 2.41
N TYR A 58 13.83 23.10 3.48
CA TYR A 58 15.15 23.69 3.65
C TYR A 58 16.05 22.87 4.57
N ASN A 59 15.50 21.84 5.25
CA ASN A 59 16.21 21.05 6.23
C ASN A 59 15.95 19.54 6.03
N THR A 60 16.81 18.89 5.28
CA THR A 60 16.75 17.42 5.05
C THR A 60 17.05 16.59 6.30
N ASN A 61 17.49 17.21 7.38
CA ASN A 61 17.80 16.57 8.67
C ASN A 61 16.77 16.93 9.74
N LYS A 62 15.61 17.47 9.34
CA LYS A 62 14.51 17.71 10.28
C LYS A 62 14.16 16.41 11.00
N GLN A 63 14.04 16.48 12.32
CA GLN A 63 13.46 15.39 13.12
C GLN A 63 11.93 15.53 13.11
N TYR A 64 11.27 14.44 12.80
CA TYR A 64 9.81 14.35 12.75
C TYR A 64 9.25 13.79 14.06
N ASN A 65 7.95 13.66 14.16
CA ASN A 65 7.33 13.00 15.30
C ASN A 65 7.88 11.58 15.50
N ALA A 66 8.11 11.19 16.76
CA ALA A 66 8.74 9.91 17.10
C ALA A 66 8.00 8.68 16.53
N GLU A 67 6.65 8.72 16.41
CA GLU A 67 5.86 7.66 15.79
C GLU A 67 6.16 7.59 14.27
N SER A 68 6.19 8.73 13.59
CA SER A 68 6.50 8.81 12.16
C SER A 68 7.92 8.34 11.85
N GLU A 69 8.89 8.73 12.68
CA GLU A 69 10.29 8.27 12.55
C GLU A 69 10.42 6.75 12.79
N ALA A 70 9.71 6.21 13.78
CA ALA A 70 9.72 4.77 14.04
C ALA A 70 9.15 3.98 12.88
N LEU A 71 8.02 4.42 12.30
CA LEU A 71 7.42 3.79 11.12
C LEU A 71 8.31 3.91 9.87
N ALA A 72 8.94 5.07 9.65
CA ALA A 72 9.91 5.25 8.57
C ALA A 72 11.13 4.35 8.74
N LYS A 73 11.63 4.19 9.96
CA LYS A 73 12.75 3.30 10.28
C LYS A 73 12.43 1.83 9.97
N GLU A 74 11.17 1.40 10.14
CA GLU A 74 10.76 0.04 9.74
C GLU A 74 10.94 -0.21 8.24
N LEU A 75 10.92 0.83 7.41
CA LEU A 75 11.10 0.74 5.96
C LEU A 75 12.57 0.78 5.55
N SER A 76 13.49 1.19 6.43
CA SER A 76 14.89 1.50 6.10
C SER A 76 15.72 0.31 5.60
N ASP A 77 15.23 -0.90 5.77
CA ASP A 77 15.90 -2.13 5.35
C ASP A 77 15.04 -3.03 4.43
N LYS A 78 13.92 -2.52 3.92
CA LYS A 78 12.98 -3.30 3.11
C LYS A 78 13.27 -3.17 1.62
N ASP A 79 13.22 -4.30 0.93
CA ASP A 79 13.36 -4.34 -0.53
C ASP A 79 12.01 -4.08 -1.23
N TYR A 80 10.90 -4.49 -0.63
CA TYR A 80 9.56 -4.44 -1.24
C TYR A 80 8.52 -3.92 -0.26
N LEU A 81 7.67 -3.01 -0.73
CA LEU A 81 6.48 -2.57 -0.01
C LEU A 81 5.22 -3.07 -0.72
N ILE A 82 4.31 -3.64 0.04
CA ILE A 82 3.02 -4.12 -0.47
C ILE A 82 1.91 -3.42 0.29
N PHE A 83 1.14 -2.61 -0.41
CA PHE A 83 -0.04 -1.96 0.15
C PHE A 83 -1.28 -2.75 -0.20
N ILE A 84 -2.13 -3.09 0.80
CA ILE A 84 -3.37 -3.85 0.62
C ILE A 84 -4.51 -3.12 1.32
N PHE A 85 -5.49 -2.63 0.56
CA PHE A 85 -6.52 -1.76 1.12
C PHE A 85 -7.80 -1.70 0.27
N PRO A 86 -8.95 -1.38 0.85
CA PRO A 86 -10.15 -1.06 0.08
C PRO A 86 -9.99 0.29 -0.62
N ILE A 87 -10.43 0.37 -1.86
CA ILE A 87 -10.53 1.66 -2.56
C ILE A 87 -11.77 2.39 -2.04
N TRP A 88 -11.54 3.50 -1.38
CA TRP A 88 -12.59 4.42 -0.96
C TRP A 88 -12.41 5.78 -1.66
N TRP A 89 -13.46 6.24 -2.31
CA TRP A 89 -13.40 7.48 -3.08
C TRP A 89 -12.24 7.52 -4.09
N TYR A 90 -12.01 6.37 -4.77
CA TYR A 90 -10.98 6.18 -5.80
C TYR A 90 -9.55 6.41 -5.31
N SER A 91 -9.31 6.26 -4.01
CA SER A 91 -8.00 6.49 -3.38
C SER A 91 -7.78 5.57 -2.17
N LEU A 92 -6.70 5.84 -1.44
CA LEU A 92 -6.39 5.23 -0.14
C LEU A 92 -7.46 5.56 0.91
N PRO A 93 -7.74 4.65 1.85
CA PRO A 93 -8.42 5.01 3.09
C PRO A 93 -7.68 6.14 3.83
N ALA A 94 -8.43 7.02 4.52
CA ALA A 94 -7.86 8.18 5.22
C ALA A 94 -6.67 7.83 6.12
N ILE A 95 -6.72 6.69 6.80
CA ILE A 95 -5.63 6.24 7.67
C ILE A 95 -4.34 5.94 6.90
N LEU A 96 -4.41 5.37 5.70
CA LEU A 96 -3.24 5.14 4.84
C LEU A 96 -2.80 6.43 4.14
N LYS A 97 -3.73 7.32 3.80
CA LYS A 97 -3.33 8.64 3.29
C LYS A 97 -2.54 9.41 4.34
N GLY A 98 -3.02 9.39 5.60
CA GLY A 98 -2.29 9.99 6.72
C GLY A 98 -0.95 9.31 7.01
N TYR A 99 -0.85 7.99 6.78
CA TYR A 99 0.45 7.29 6.82
C TYR A 99 1.40 7.85 5.77
N ILE A 100 0.97 8.03 4.53
CA ILE A 100 1.78 8.65 3.47
C ILE A 100 2.18 10.08 3.89
N ASP A 101 1.22 10.89 4.35
CA ASP A 101 1.45 12.29 4.70
C ASP A 101 2.44 12.47 5.85
N ARG A 102 2.44 11.55 6.83
CA ARG A 102 3.27 11.66 8.03
C ARG A 102 4.59 10.90 7.96
N VAL A 103 4.62 9.75 7.26
CA VAL A 103 5.78 8.84 7.23
C VAL A 103 6.66 9.06 5.99
N TRP A 104 6.04 9.36 4.84
CA TRP A 104 6.78 9.61 3.60
C TRP A 104 7.25 11.07 3.54
N ASN A 105 8.08 11.44 4.49
CA ASN A 105 8.50 12.82 4.67
C ASN A 105 9.75 13.18 3.88
N TYR A 106 9.93 14.51 3.67
CA TYR A 106 11.11 15.10 3.04
C TYR A 106 12.36 14.78 3.88
N GLY A 107 13.43 14.42 3.19
CA GLY A 107 14.67 14.01 3.86
C GLY A 107 14.69 12.56 4.33
N VAL A 108 13.53 11.89 4.43
CA VAL A 108 13.36 10.50 4.90
C VAL A 108 13.02 9.58 3.74
N PHE A 109 11.91 9.81 3.07
CA PHE A 109 11.42 8.98 1.97
C PHE A 109 11.79 9.56 0.61
N TYR A 110 11.74 10.85 0.46
CA TYR A 110 12.13 11.60 -0.73
C TYR A 110 12.97 12.83 -0.37
N GLY A 111 13.55 13.50 -1.34
CA GLY A 111 14.38 14.68 -1.12
C GLY A 111 14.60 15.46 -2.40
N ASP A 112 15.62 16.34 -2.42
CA ASP A 112 15.96 17.12 -3.58
C ASP A 112 16.11 16.25 -4.83
N ARG A 113 15.48 16.68 -5.94
CA ARG A 113 15.47 15.98 -7.22
C ARG A 113 14.78 14.63 -7.21
N ASN A 114 13.83 14.40 -6.28
CA ASN A 114 13.12 13.13 -6.11
C ASN A 114 14.07 11.93 -5.98
N ILE A 115 15.17 12.12 -5.28
CA ILE A 115 16.14 11.05 -5.07
C ILE A 115 15.54 10.05 -4.08
N HIS A 116 15.50 8.80 -4.50
CA HIS A 116 15.15 7.66 -3.67
C HIS A 116 16.09 7.54 -2.46
N ARG A 117 15.55 7.57 -1.26
CA ARG A 117 16.32 7.59 -0.01
C ARG A 117 16.26 6.30 0.80
N LEU A 118 15.28 5.44 0.51
CA LEU A 118 15.16 4.13 1.13
C LEU A 118 15.57 3.01 0.16
N PRO A 119 15.98 1.83 0.63
CA PRO A 119 16.41 0.72 -0.22
C PRO A 119 15.24 -0.01 -0.92
N VAL A 120 14.05 0.55 -0.90
CA VAL A 120 12.85 -0.01 -1.52
C VAL A 120 13.01 -0.09 -3.03
N LYS A 121 13.01 -1.29 -3.57
CA LYS A 121 13.18 -1.57 -5.00
C LYS A 121 11.87 -1.54 -5.77
N ALA A 122 10.80 -1.94 -5.10
CA ALA A 122 9.49 -1.99 -5.75
C ALA A 122 8.34 -1.78 -4.76
N ILE A 123 7.25 -1.19 -5.27
CA ILE A 123 5.97 -1.07 -4.57
C ILE A 123 4.90 -1.84 -5.34
N ARG A 124 4.03 -2.53 -4.62
CA ARG A 124 2.81 -3.16 -5.16
C ARG A 124 1.60 -2.65 -4.40
N TRP A 125 0.65 -2.11 -5.15
CA TRP A 125 -0.61 -1.59 -4.64
C TRP A 125 -1.73 -2.57 -4.98
N ILE A 126 -2.36 -3.17 -3.99
CA ILE A 126 -3.51 -4.06 -4.15
C ILE A 126 -4.74 -3.33 -3.61
N GLY A 127 -5.49 -2.75 -4.54
CA GLY A 127 -6.70 -1.99 -4.25
C GLY A 127 -7.96 -2.82 -4.43
N LEU A 128 -8.77 -2.96 -3.37
CA LEU A 128 -10.02 -3.72 -3.39
C LEU A 128 -11.18 -2.79 -3.77
N VAL A 129 -11.77 -3.01 -4.93
CA VAL A 129 -12.83 -2.19 -5.52
C VAL A 129 -14.18 -2.88 -5.39
N GLY A 130 -15.14 -2.24 -4.73
CA GLY A 130 -16.49 -2.80 -4.54
C GLY A 130 -17.32 -2.92 -5.82
N SER A 131 -17.04 -2.07 -6.80
CA SER A 131 -17.73 -2.02 -8.10
C SER A 131 -17.15 -3.02 -9.10
N LYS A 132 -17.94 -3.33 -10.12
CA LYS A 132 -17.47 -4.11 -11.29
C LYS A 132 -16.47 -3.29 -12.11
N GLU A 133 -15.51 -3.97 -12.74
CA GLU A 133 -14.48 -3.38 -13.58
C GLU A 133 -15.03 -2.41 -14.64
N ALA A 134 -16.01 -2.83 -15.41
CA ALA A 134 -16.63 -2.01 -16.45
C ALA A 134 -17.21 -0.67 -15.93
N SER A 135 -17.65 -0.63 -14.66
CA SER A 135 -18.17 0.61 -14.06
C SER A 135 -17.05 1.61 -13.73
N ILE A 136 -15.87 1.11 -13.43
CA ILE A 136 -14.68 1.90 -13.14
C ILE A 136 -14.06 2.41 -14.44
N GLN A 137 -13.87 1.52 -15.42
CA GLN A 137 -13.28 1.82 -16.73
C GLN A 137 -14.12 2.81 -17.55
N LYS A 138 -15.44 2.78 -17.42
CA LYS A 138 -16.33 3.72 -18.12
C LYS A 138 -15.96 5.21 -17.90
N ARG A 139 -15.28 5.53 -16.81
CA ARG A 139 -14.88 6.90 -16.42
C ARG A 139 -13.37 7.04 -16.25
N ASP A 140 -12.58 6.09 -16.75
CA ASP A 140 -11.12 6.05 -16.64
C ASP A 140 -10.60 6.14 -15.18
N TYR A 141 -11.40 5.73 -14.19
CA TYR A 141 -10.95 5.75 -12.79
C TYR A 141 -9.85 4.74 -12.50
N ASP A 142 -9.79 3.65 -13.25
CA ASP A 142 -8.68 2.69 -13.22
C ASP A 142 -7.36 3.37 -13.66
N LYS A 143 -7.38 4.12 -14.75
CA LYS A 143 -6.21 4.88 -15.23
C LYS A 143 -5.81 5.99 -14.26
N TYR A 144 -6.81 6.69 -13.67
CA TYR A 144 -6.55 7.70 -12.65
C TYR A 144 -5.84 7.09 -11.43
N MET A 145 -6.34 5.97 -10.91
CA MET A 145 -5.73 5.30 -9.76
C MET A 145 -4.34 4.74 -10.09
N ASP A 146 -4.18 4.16 -11.28
CA ASP A 146 -2.88 3.68 -11.74
C ASP A 146 -1.85 4.82 -11.79
N TYR A 147 -2.21 5.94 -12.41
CA TYR A 147 -1.33 7.11 -12.48
C TYR A 147 -1.03 7.69 -11.08
N TYR A 148 -2.06 7.81 -10.23
CA TYR A 148 -1.91 8.36 -8.89
C TYR A 148 -0.94 7.54 -8.03
N PHE A 149 -1.09 6.21 -7.99
CA PHE A 149 -0.24 5.36 -7.17
C PHE A 149 1.17 5.19 -7.75
N ASN A 150 1.27 4.99 -9.06
CA ASN A 150 2.56 4.72 -9.68
C ASN A 150 3.37 6.00 -9.88
N VAL A 151 2.78 7.04 -10.44
CA VAL A 151 3.49 8.29 -10.77
C VAL A 151 3.41 9.28 -9.60
N GLY A 152 2.19 9.54 -9.11
CA GLY A 152 1.97 10.56 -8.08
C GLY A 152 2.59 10.21 -6.71
N LEU A 153 2.72 8.94 -6.38
CA LEU A 153 3.31 8.51 -5.10
C LEU A 153 4.68 7.86 -5.29
N ALA A 154 4.75 6.73 -6.01
CA ALA A 154 5.98 5.93 -6.05
C ALA A 154 7.11 6.61 -6.85
N GLU A 155 6.84 7.01 -8.10
CA GLU A 155 7.85 7.67 -8.96
C GLU A 155 8.28 9.02 -8.39
N TYR A 156 7.35 9.77 -7.78
CA TYR A 156 7.68 11.01 -7.06
C TYR A 156 8.74 10.79 -5.97
N CYS A 157 8.74 9.61 -5.34
CA CYS A 157 9.76 9.21 -4.37
C CYS A 157 10.96 8.49 -5.02
N GLY A 158 11.05 8.45 -6.35
CA GLY A 158 12.15 7.83 -7.09
C GLY A 158 12.06 6.30 -7.19
N ILE A 159 10.89 5.70 -6.93
CA ILE A 159 10.68 4.25 -7.02
C ILE A 159 9.98 3.94 -8.35
N GLU A 160 10.77 3.49 -9.35
CA GLU A 160 10.29 3.23 -10.72
C GLU A 160 9.51 1.92 -10.86
N ASP A 161 9.87 0.87 -10.11
CA ASP A 161 9.15 -0.41 -10.14
C ASP A 161 7.92 -0.35 -9.22
N SER A 162 6.90 0.34 -9.67
CA SER A 162 5.60 0.42 -9.01
C SER A 162 4.50 -0.14 -9.90
N LYS A 163 3.59 -0.94 -9.34
CA LYS A 163 2.47 -1.52 -10.07
C LYS A 163 1.21 -1.58 -9.23
N VAL A 164 0.09 -1.31 -9.86
CA VAL A 164 -1.25 -1.39 -9.27
C VAL A 164 -1.97 -2.66 -9.73
N LYS A 165 -2.59 -3.35 -8.80
CA LYS A 165 -3.60 -4.38 -9.07
C LYS A 165 -4.91 -3.95 -8.43
N LEU A 166 -5.89 -3.59 -9.24
CA LEU A 166 -7.25 -3.40 -8.79
C LEU A 166 -7.99 -4.74 -8.83
N ILE A 167 -8.58 -5.12 -7.71
CA ILE A 167 -9.40 -6.33 -7.55
C ILE A 167 -10.84 -5.88 -7.47
N TYR A 168 -11.64 -6.21 -8.48
CA TYR A 168 -13.00 -5.70 -8.65
C TYR A 168 -14.07 -6.60 -8.06
N ASP A 169 -15.29 -6.05 -7.93
CA ASP A 169 -16.50 -6.75 -7.45
C ASP A 169 -16.34 -7.39 -6.06
N THR A 170 -15.58 -6.72 -5.19
CA THR A 170 -15.26 -7.24 -3.85
C THR A 170 -16.47 -7.30 -2.91
N ILE A 171 -17.59 -6.68 -3.26
CA ILE A 171 -18.89 -6.82 -2.54
C ILE A 171 -19.56 -8.14 -2.91
N GLY A 172 -19.39 -8.64 -4.13
CA GLY A 172 -19.98 -9.89 -4.60
C GLY A 172 -21.50 -9.90 -4.57
N ARG A 173 -22.15 -8.74 -4.78
CA ARG A 173 -23.62 -8.59 -4.58
C ARG A 173 -24.43 -9.56 -5.44
N HIS A 174 -23.98 -9.84 -6.64
CA HIS A 174 -24.69 -10.66 -7.63
C HIS A 174 -24.05 -12.04 -7.85
N GLN A 175 -23.10 -12.42 -7.00
CA GLN A 175 -22.42 -13.71 -7.10
C GLN A 175 -23.28 -14.81 -6.46
N ILE A 176 -23.53 -15.89 -7.21
CA ILE A 176 -24.30 -17.05 -6.75
C ILE A 176 -23.48 -17.82 -5.71
N ASN A 177 -22.21 -18.09 -6.01
CA ASN A 177 -21.27 -18.71 -5.07
C ASN A 177 -20.24 -17.66 -4.61
N LYS A 178 -20.50 -17.08 -3.44
CA LYS A 178 -19.61 -16.05 -2.88
C LYS A 178 -18.26 -16.60 -2.44
N GLU A 179 -18.21 -17.84 -1.99
CA GLU A 179 -16.98 -18.46 -1.53
C GLU A 179 -15.99 -18.64 -2.70
N ASP A 180 -16.44 -19.24 -3.79
CA ASP A 180 -15.62 -19.40 -4.98
C ASP A 180 -15.17 -18.05 -5.54
N HIS A 181 -16.10 -17.08 -5.58
CA HIS A 181 -15.78 -15.73 -6.02
C HIS A 181 -14.67 -15.10 -5.17
N TYR A 182 -14.79 -15.13 -3.85
CA TYR A 182 -13.76 -14.57 -2.96
C TYR A 182 -12.43 -15.32 -3.06
N ASN A 183 -12.46 -16.63 -3.23
CA ASN A 183 -11.25 -17.42 -3.47
C ASN A 183 -10.55 -17.00 -4.75
N ASP A 184 -11.28 -16.67 -5.81
CA ASP A 184 -10.71 -16.18 -7.06
C ASP A 184 -10.12 -14.76 -6.91
N LEU A 185 -10.74 -13.87 -6.13
CA LEU A 185 -10.18 -12.56 -5.81
C LEU A 185 -8.87 -12.70 -5.01
N ILE A 186 -8.81 -13.61 -4.06
CA ILE A 186 -7.58 -13.91 -3.30
C ILE A 186 -6.48 -14.43 -4.23
N LYS A 187 -6.80 -15.37 -5.14
CA LYS A 187 -5.84 -15.87 -6.13
C LYS A 187 -5.26 -14.76 -7.02
N GLN A 188 -6.07 -13.77 -7.40
CA GLN A 188 -5.59 -12.63 -8.18
C GLN A 188 -4.51 -11.84 -7.42
N ALA A 189 -4.70 -11.58 -6.13
CA ALA A 189 -3.72 -10.88 -5.30
C ALA A 189 -2.43 -11.70 -5.14
N VAL A 190 -2.55 -12.99 -4.88
CA VAL A 190 -1.41 -13.92 -4.74
C VAL A 190 -0.62 -14.00 -6.05
N SER A 191 -1.29 -14.18 -7.18
CA SER A 191 -0.64 -14.22 -8.50
C SER A 191 0.13 -12.94 -8.81
N PHE A 192 -0.40 -11.79 -8.41
CA PHE A 192 0.27 -10.50 -8.61
C PHE A 192 1.60 -10.40 -7.84
N ILE A 193 1.65 -10.93 -6.62
CA ILE A 193 2.87 -10.96 -5.80
C ILE A 193 3.82 -12.07 -6.25
N SER A 194 3.30 -13.16 -6.80
CA SER A 194 4.11 -14.28 -7.29
C SER A 194 5.08 -13.88 -8.41
N SER A 195 4.84 -12.76 -9.09
CA SER A 195 5.75 -12.21 -10.11
C SER A 195 6.98 -11.50 -9.54
N LEU A 196 7.04 -11.23 -8.23
CA LEU A 196 8.22 -10.66 -7.58
C LEU A 196 9.33 -11.70 -7.47
N GLN A 197 10.54 -11.27 -7.84
CA GLN A 197 11.76 -12.10 -7.84
C GLN A 197 12.77 -11.61 -6.83
#